data_2207a8b8d664d39882ed47626b8f9ed9
#
_entry.id   2207a8b8d664d39882ed47626b8f9ed9
#
_cell.length_a   1.000
_cell.length_b   1.000
_cell.length_c   1.000
_cell.angle_alpha   90.00
_cell.angle_beta   90.00
_cell.angle_gamma   90.00
#
_symmetry.space_group_name_H-M   'P 1'
#
loop_
_entity.id
_entity.type
_entity.pdbx_description
1 polymer ?
#
loop_
_entity_poly.entity_id
_entity_poly.type
_entity_poly.pdbx_seq_one_letter_code
_entity_poly.pdbx_strand_id
1 'polypeptide(L)'
;MARLILALTCVLSLAQEPIRVTTNLVQVPVGVRDKKGWSAEQLKAADFELLDNGVRQTLVQCNLNTSPRETVIVFDQSESMQPELPALYEAVREFVTASPGDKISVISVRSSANLDIAPTDDQDRLLRGLGAVVAGGRTALFDGVHLALSRLRAERTPHSAVIVLSDGGDNSSRARPTDLENLSAEAGAKIHTIATTVPFPRSNEAEGLAALKGLAARTGGWYWEAKDHADLTKLIRKLQSDPQYVLGYSPSGVPLDGRAHRIQVKVKRRGLQLTWRKSYAAD
;
A
#
# COMPACT_ATOMS: atom_id res chain seq x y z
N MET A 1 12.10 86.04 -9.79
CA MET A 1 11.38 84.90 -10.41
C MET A 1 12.32 83.72 -10.41
N ALA A 2 12.18 82.80 -9.44
CA ALA A 2 13.00 81.60 -9.33
C ALA A 2 12.21 80.40 -9.93
N ARG A 3 12.76 79.76 -10.94
CA ARG A 3 12.21 78.55 -11.55
C ARG A 3 12.73 77.33 -10.80
N LEU A 4 11.83 76.61 -10.12
CA LEU A 4 12.09 75.33 -9.46
C LEU A 4 12.01 74.24 -10.54
N ILE A 5 13.13 73.57 -10.78
CA ILE A 5 13.19 72.38 -11.65
C ILE A 5 12.97 71.14 -10.76
N LEU A 6 11.84 70.49 -10.94
CA LEU A 6 11.51 69.24 -10.24
C LEU A 6 12.10 68.07 -11.05
N ALA A 7 13.14 67.43 -10.54
CA ALA A 7 13.73 66.22 -11.14
C ALA A 7 12.90 65.00 -10.72
N LEU A 8 12.23 64.35 -11.66
CA LEU A 8 11.46 63.12 -11.48
C LEU A 8 12.42 61.94 -11.62
N THR A 9 12.83 61.35 -10.50
CA THR A 9 13.62 60.09 -10.49
C THR A 9 12.70 58.89 -10.67
N CYS A 10 12.74 58.30 -11.86
CA CYS A 10 12.05 57.03 -12.17
C CYS A 10 12.83 55.87 -11.56
N VAL A 11 12.33 55.29 -10.48
CA VAL A 11 12.89 54.04 -9.90
C VAL A 11 12.35 52.89 -10.75
N LEU A 12 13.20 52.30 -11.61
CA LEU A 12 12.91 51.04 -12.27
C LEU A 12 12.97 49.92 -11.20
N SER A 13 11.81 49.48 -10.76
CA SER A 13 11.65 48.25 -10.00
C SER A 13 11.89 47.05 -10.95
N LEU A 14 13.07 46.44 -10.85
CA LEU A 14 13.33 45.13 -11.46
C LEU A 14 12.48 44.10 -10.72
N ALA A 15 11.34 43.75 -11.27
CA ALA A 15 10.56 42.61 -10.83
C ALA A 15 11.40 41.35 -11.12
N GLN A 16 12.01 40.75 -10.07
CA GLN A 16 12.58 39.42 -10.16
C GLN A 16 11.42 38.44 -10.32
N GLU A 17 11.32 37.85 -11.51
CA GLU A 17 10.42 36.74 -11.72
C GLU A 17 10.81 35.57 -10.77
N PRO A 18 9.85 34.98 -10.03
CA PRO A 18 10.17 33.88 -9.17
C PRO A 18 10.64 32.69 -10.03
N ILE A 19 11.85 32.23 -9.78
CA ILE A 19 12.37 30.98 -10.40
C ILE A 19 11.48 29.84 -9.93
N ARG A 20 10.57 29.38 -10.78
CA ARG A 20 9.78 28.16 -10.55
C ARG A 20 10.70 26.97 -10.77
N VAL A 21 11.29 26.47 -9.70
CA VAL A 21 11.98 25.17 -9.71
C VAL A 21 10.91 24.08 -9.61
N THR A 22 10.53 23.51 -10.74
CA THR A 22 9.70 22.30 -10.75
C THR A 22 10.64 21.13 -10.42
N THR A 23 10.68 20.74 -9.15
CA THR A 23 11.41 19.53 -8.75
C THR A 23 10.48 18.34 -8.93
N ASN A 24 10.72 17.54 -9.96
CA ASN A 24 10.06 16.23 -10.12
C ASN A 24 10.61 15.28 -9.06
N LEU A 25 10.03 15.31 -7.87
CA LEU A 25 10.42 14.43 -6.78
C LEU A 25 9.67 13.10 -6.92
N VAL A 26 10.41 12.04 -7.22
CA VAL A 26 9.88 10.67 -7.20
C VAL A 26 9.97 10.13 -5.78
N GLN A 27 8.84 9.70 -5.23
CA GLN A 27 8.76 9.08 -3.91
C GLN A 27 8.51 7.58 -4.03
N VAL A 28 9.37 6.80 -3.36
CA VAL A 28 9.31 5.34 -3.33
C VAL A 28 9.08 4.88 -1.89
N PRO A 29 7.85 4.45 -1.56
CA PRO A 29 7.58 3.84 -0.26
C PRO A 29 8.26 2.47 -0.15
N VAL A 30 9.04 2.27 0.90
CA VAL A 30 9.81 1.04 1.15
C VAL A 30 9.46 0.47 2.52
N GLY A 31 8.92 -0.75 2.55
CA GLY A 31 8.78 -1.52 3.79
C GLY A 31 10.08 -2.25 4.09
N VAL A 32 10.51 -2.22 5.37
CA VAL A 32 11.75 -2.87 5.79
C VAL A 32 11.49 -3.73 7.02
N ARG A 33 11.86 -5.01 6.95
CA ARG A 33 11.66 -5.97 8.04
C ARG A 33 12.92 -6.80 8.29
N ASP A 34 13.05 -7.25 9.52
CA ASP A 34 14.07 -8.23 9.90
C ASP A 34 13.69 -9.66 9.45
N LYS A 35 14.57 -10.63 9.69
CA LYS A 35 14.31 -12.06 9.37
C LYS A 35 13.13 -12.66 10.12
N LYS A 36 12.71 -12.07 11.24
CA LYS A 36 11.55 -12.49 12.02
C LYS A 36 10.25 -11.83 11.54
N GLY A 37 10.37 -10.94 10.55
CA GLY A 37 9.25 -10.20 9.95
C GLY A 37 8.80 -8.99 10.76
N TRP A 38 9.60 -8.51 11.74
CA TRP A 38 9.36 -7.26 12.45
C TRP A 38 9.99 -6.08 11.71
N SER A 39 9.35 -4.94 11.82
CA SER A 39 9.84 -3.71 11.22
C SER A 39 11.23 -3.34 11.68
N ALA A 40 12.07 -2.93 10.74
CA ALA A 40 13.39 -2.40 11.04
C ALA A 40 13.34 -0.87 11.05
N GLU A 41 13.66 -0.30 12.18
CA GLU A 41 13.69 1.14 12.40
C GLU A 41 15.11 1.71 12.35
N GLN A 42 15.23 3.05 12.43
CA GLN A 42 16.49 3.79 12.51
C GLN A 42 17.41 3.64 11.28
N LEU A 43 16.83 3.42 10.09
CA LEU A 43 17.59 3.46 8.84
C LEU A 43 17.68 4.90 8.32
N LYS A 44 18.84 5.23 7.72
CA LYS A 44 19.13 6.53 7.12
C LYS A 44 19.30 6.42 5.61
N ALA A 45 19.27 7.52 4.89
CA ALA A 45 19.51 7.53 3.44
C ALA A 45 20.77 6.78 3.02
N ALA A 46 21.84 6.88 3.81
CA ALA A 46 23.11 6.19 3.58
C ALA A 46 23.02 4.64 3.64
N ASP A 47 21.98 4.10 4.29
CA ASP A 47 21.74 2.66 4.38
C ASP A 47 21.10 2.10 3.12
N PHE A 48 20.53 2.96 2.27
CA PHE A 48 19.83 2.55 1.05
C PHE A 48 20.64 2.83 -0.21
N GLU A 49 20.36 2.04 -1.24
CA GLU A 49 20.76 2.29 -2.61
C GLU A 49 19.52 2.14 -3.49
N LEU A 50 19.24 3.16 -4.31
CA LEU A 50 18.11 3.17 -5.22
C LEU A 50 18.62 3.32 -6.65
N LEU A 51 18.10 2.46 -7.55
CA LEU A 51 18.36 2.54 -8.97
C LEU A 51 17.01 2.73 -9.70
N ASP A 52 17.03 3.65 -10.67
CA ASP A 52 15.95 3.92 -11.61
C ASP A 52 16.42 3.51 -13.01
N ASN A 53 15.74 2.56 -13.64
CA ASN A 53 16.16 1.94 -14.90
C ASN A 53 17.64 1.51 -14.90
N GLY A 54 18.15 1.06 -13.74
CA GLY A 54 19.55 0.66 -13.57
C GLY A 54 20.52 1.81 -13.26
N VAL A 55 20.09 3.07 -13.35
CA VAL A 55 20.88 4.25 -13.00
C VAL A 55 20.73 4.56 -11.52
N ARG A 56 21.87 4.63 -10.80
CA ARG A 56 21.89 4.96 -9.37
C ARG A 56 21.43 6.40 -9.13
N GLN A 57 20.51 6.57 -8.21
CA GLN A 57 19.95 7.86 -7.84
C GLN A 57 20.46 8.35 -6.48
N THR A 58 20.63 9.67 -6.36
CA THR A 58 20.94 10.30 -5.07
C THR A 58 19.65 10.54 -4.30
N LEU A 59 19.54 9.96 -3.10
CA LEU A 59 18.41 10.19 -2.23
C LEU A 59 18.49 11.57 -1.60
N VAL A 60 17.46 12.38 -1.80
CA VAL A 60 17.29 13.70 -1.19
C VAL A 60 16.35 13.64 0.01
N GLN A 61 15.61 12.55 0.15
CA GLN A 61 14.67 12.31 1.24
C GLN A 61 14.76 10.85 1.70
N CYS A 62 14.77 10.63 3.02
CA CYS A 62 14.62 9.31 3.63
C CYS A 62 13.93 9.50 4.98
N ASN A 63 12.62 9.48 4.99
CA ASN A 63 11.81 9.72 6.18
C ASN A 63 10.97 8.49 6.48
N LEU A 64 10.79 8.20 7.77
CA LEU A 64 9.76 7.29 8.22
C LEU A 64 8.40 7.95 8.04
N ASN A 65 7.50 7.28 7.33
CA ASN A 65 6.13 7.78 7.17
C ASN A 65 5.33 7.45 8.42
N THR A 66 4.93 8.47 9.15
CA THR A 66 4.10 8.38 10.35
C THR A 66 2.68 8.92 10.13
N SER A 67 2.34 9.26 8.89
CA SER A 67 0.99 9.73 8.55
C SER A 67 -0.04 8.60 8.72
N PRO A 68 -1.28 8.92 9.11
CA PRO A 68 -2.37 7.96 9.12
C PRO A 68 -2.49 7.24 7.78
N ARG A 69 -2.77 5.95 7.84
CA ARG A 69 -2.97 5.12 6.65
C ARG A 69 -4.43 5.06 6.27
N GLU A 70 -4.69 4.84 5.00
CA GLU A 70 -5.97 4.33 4.55
C GLU A 70 -5.84 2.85 4.20
N THR A 71 -6.53 2.02 4.95
CA THR A 71 -6.47 0.57 4.81
C THR A 71 -7.82 0.02 4.38
N VAL A 72 -7.84 -0.72 3.29
CA VAL A 72 -9.02 -1.50 2.90
C VAL A 72 -8.77 -2.96 3.24
N ILE A 73 -9.57 -3.51 4.13
CA ILE A 73 -9.54 -4.94 4.47
C ILE A 73 -10.49 -5.67 3.53
N VAL A 74 -9.95 -6.54 2.69
CA VAL A 74 -10.72 -7.48 1.86
C VAL A 74 -10.81 -8.80 2.60
N PHE A 75 -12.02 -9.12 3.02
CA PHE A 75 -12.31 -10.19 3.94
C PHE A 75 -13.11 -11.29 3.24
N ASP A 76 -12.47 -12.42 3.01
CA ASP A 76 -13.12 -13.58 2.40
C ASP A 76 -14.08 -14.24 3.38
N GLN A 77 -15.35 -14.30 3.00
CA GLN A 77 -16.45 -14.88 3.76
C GLN A 77 -17.14 -16.00 2.96
N SER A 78 -16.42 -16.59 2.01
CA SER A 78 -16.90 -17.76 1.27
C SER A 78 -17.13 -18.95 2.19
N GLU A 79 -17.80 -19.97 1.69
CA GLU A 79 -18.17 -21.15 2.46
C GLU A 79 -16.93 -21.90 3.04
N SER A 80 -15.83 -21.93 2.29
CA SER A 80 -14.57 -22.58 2.73
C SER A 80 -13.96 -21.89 3.94
N MET A 81 -14.19 -20.59 4.11
CA MET A 81 -13.66 -19.78 5.21
C MET A 81 -14.44 -19.94 6.53
N GLN A 82 -15.55 -20.67 6.54
CA GLN A 82 -16.41 -20.78 7.72
C GLN A 82 -15.69 -21.18 9.01
N PRO A 83 -14.75 -22.14 9.01
CA PRO A 83 -14.02 -22.51 10.23
C PRO A 83 -13.08 -21.38 10.74
N GLU A 84 -12.56 -20.57 9.84
CA GLU A 84 -11.54 -19.55 10.12
C GLU A 84 -12.14 -18.19 10.50
N LEU A 85 -13.42 -17.95 10.17
CA LEU A 85 -14.08 -16.66 10.36
C LEU A 85 -13.96 -16.11 11.80
N PRO A 86 -14.21 -16.87 12.87
CA PRO A 86 -14.10 -16.33 14.24
C PRO A 86 -12.71 -15.76 14.51
N ALA A 87 -11.67 -16.47 14.03
CA ALA A 87 -10.29 -16.08 14.18
C ALA A 87 -9.95 -14.81 13.42
N LEU A 88 -10.41 -14.75 12.20
CA LEU A 88 -10.19 -13.61 11.33
C LEU A 88 -10.89 -12.36 11.88
N TYR A 89 -12.09 -12.51 12.45
CA TYR A 89 -12.78 -11.40 13.11
C TYR A 89 -11.99 -10.84 14.28
N GLU A 90 -11.51 -11.71 15.16
CA GLU A 90 -10.71 -11.24 16.30
C GLU A 90 -9.40 -10.59 15.84
N ALA A 91 -8.76 -11.12 14.82
CA ALA A 91 -7.55 -10.53 14.24
C ALA A 91 -7.83 -9.14 13.63
N VAL A 92 -8.94 -8.98 12.90
CA VAL A 92 -9.35 -7.67 12.35
C VAL A 92 -9.72 -6.70 13.47
N ARG A 93 -10.42 -7.16 14.51
CA ARG A 93 -10.73 -6.33 15.70
C ARG A 93 -9.45 -5.82 16.36
N GLU A 94 -8.47 -6.70 16.56
CA GLU A 94 -7.16 -6.31 17.09
C GLU A 94 -6.45 -5.29 16.19
N PHE A 95 -6.48 -5.50 14.86
CA PHE A 95 -5.92 -4.54 13.91
C PHE A 95 -6.56 -3.15 14.05
N VAL A 96 -7.89 -3.08 14.07
CA VAL A 96 -8.64 -1.83 14.21
C VAL A 96 -8.27 -1.12 15.52
N THR A 97 -8.28 -1.87 16.64
CA THR A 97 -8.00 -1.29 17.98
C THR A 97 -6.58 -0.74 18.09
N ALA A 98 -5.62 -1.37 17.44
CA ALA A 98 -4.22 -0.95 17.49
C ALA A 98 -3.81 0.03 16.37
N SER A 99 -4.77 0.51 15.56
CA SER A 99 -4.55 1.45 14.47
C SER A 99 -5.31 2.78 14.68
N PRO A 100 -5.07 3.50 15.79
CA PRO A 100 -5.78 4.75 16.06
C PRO A 100 -5.42 5.82 15.01
N GLY A 101 -6.44 6.49 14.49
CA GLY A 101 -6.30 7.54 13.48
C GLY A 101 -6.15 7.04 12.04
N ASP A 102 -5.93 5.73 11.82
CA ASP A 102 -6.00 5.16 10.47
C ASP A 102 -7.45 5.13 9.97
N LYS A 103 -7.66 5.45 8.69
CA LYS A 103 -8.95 5.23 8.03
C LYS A 103 -9.03 3.78 7.57
N ILE A 104 -10.04 3.07 8.04
CA ILE A 104 -10.24 1.66 7.69
C ILE A 104 -11.59 1.50 7.02
N SER A 105 -11.62 0.70 5.96
CA SER A 105 -12.85 0.22 5.32
C SER A 105 -12.81 -1.29 5.20
N VAL A 106 -13.98 -1.93 5.13
CA VAL A 106 -14.08 -3.39 5.04
C VAL A 106 -14.92 -3.76 3.83
N ILE A 107 -14.37 -4.61 3.02
CA ILE A 107 -15.03 -5.24 1.86
C ILE A 107 -15.15 -6.72 2.15
N SER A 108 -16.37 -7.22 2.19
CA SER A 108 -16.63 -8.66 2.22
C SER A 108 -16.62 -9.25 0.81
N VAL A 109 -16.13 -10.46 0.72
CA VAL A 109 -16.11 -11.26 -0.50
C VAL A 109 -16.90 -12.54 -0.28
N ARG A 110 -17.89 -12.74 -1.14
CA ARG A 110 -18.66 -13.98 -1.32
C ARG A 110 -18.87 -14.17 -2.84
N SER A 111 -20.04 -14.53 -3.28
CA SER A 111 -20.36 -14.59 -4.72
C SER A 111 -20.23 -13.22 -5.44
N SER A 112 -20.14 -12.15 -4.67
CA SER A 112 -19.82 -10.78 -5.09
C SER A 112 -19.02 -10.08 -4.00
N ALA A 113 -18.32 -9.00 -4.35
CA ALA A 113 -17.65 -8.12 -3.42
C ALA A 113 -18.58 -6.98 -2.99
N ASN A 114 -18.66 -6.71 -1.67
CA ASN A 114 -19.49 -5.66 -1.11
C ASN A 114 -18.69 -4.80 -0.14
N LEU A 115 -18.91 -3.49 -0.19
CA LEU A 115 -18.36 -2.56 0.79
C LEU A 115 -19.29 -2.55 2.02
N ASP A 116 -18.92 -3.29 3.05
CA ASP A 116 -19.71 -3.39 4.27
C ASP A 116 -19.51 -2.20 5.20
N ILE A 117 -18.26 -1.72 5.30
CA ILE A 117 -17.92 -0.56 6.11
C ILE A 117 -17.20 0.46 5.24
N ALA A 118 -17.80 1.63 5.06
CA ALA A 118 -17.18 2.76 4.37
C ALA A 118 -15.97 3.29 5.17
N PRO A 119 -14.97 3.93 4.51
CA PRO A 119 -13.79 4.45 5.17
C PRO A 119 -14.12 5.31 6.38
N THR A 120 -13.56 4.98 7.52
CA THR A 120 -13.77 5.70 8.79
C THR A 120 -12.59 5.47 9.73
N ASP A 121 -12.31 6.45 10.58
CA ASP A 121 -11.40 6.40 11.73
C ASP A 121 -12.13 6.17 13.05
N ASP A 122 -13.47 6.11 13.01
CA ASP A 122 -14.33 5.76 14.15
C ASP A 122 -14.22 4.26 14.46
N GLN A 123 -13.38 3.91 15.44
CA GLN A 123 -13.14 2.54 15.85
C GLN A 123 -14.41 1.84 16.35
N ASP A 124 -15.29 2.55 17.05
CA ASP A 124 -16.55 1.98 17.55
C ASP A 124 -17.47 1.59 16.39
N ARG A 125 -17.54 2.43 15.35
CA ARG A 125 -18.28 2.12 14.13
C ARG A 125 -17.70 0.90 13.42
N LEU A 126 -16.37 0.81 13.30
CA LEU A 126 -15.67 -0.34 12.70
C LEU A 126 -15.96 -1.63 13.49
N LEU A 127 -15.81 -1.59 14.82
CA LEU A 127 -16.02 -2.75 15.68
C LEU A 127 -17.47 -3.25 15.68
N ARG A 128 -18.44 -2.33 15.64
CA ARG A 128 -19.86 -2.70 15.48
C ARG A 128 -20.19 -3.25 14.11
N GLY A 129 -19.58 -2.70 13.05
CA GLY A 129 -19.80 -3.12 11.67
C GLY A 129 -19.19 -4.49 11.33
N LEU A 130 -18.19 -4.94 12.10
CA LEU A 130 -17.61 -6.27 11.98
C LEU A 130 -18.53 -7.38 12.57
N GLY A 131 -19.75 -7.06 13.01
CA GLY A 131 -20.70 -8.00 13.63
C GLY A 131 -21.10 -9.16 12.71
N ALA A 132 -21.71 -10.16 13.33
CA ALA A 132 -22.17 -11.46 12.85
C ALA A 132 -22.32 -11.62 11.32
N VAL A 133 -21.25 -11.99 10.65
CA VAL A 133 -21.30 -12.37 9.24
C VAL A 133 -21.33 -13.90 9.14
N VAL A 134 -22.26 -14.38 8.33
CA VAL A 134 -22.39 -15.81 8.04
C VAL A 134 -21.58 -16.10 6.77
N ALA A 135 -20.71 -17.12 6.86
CA ALA A 135 -20.03 -17.64 5.69
C ALA A 135 -21.02 -18.18 4.67
N GLY A 136 -20.72 -18.05 3.41
CA GLY A 136 -21.53 -18.67 2.37
C GLY A 136 -21.25 -18.20 0.97
N GLY A 137 -21.66 -19.02 0.02
CA GLY A 137 -21.56 -18.72 -1.40
C GLY A 137 -20.19 -19.01 -2.00
N ARG A 138 -20.04 -18.56 -3.24
CA ARG A 138 -18.79 -18.64 -4.03
C ARG A 138 -17.84 -17.52 -3.62
N THR A 139 -16.69 -17.43 -4.28
CA THR A 139 -15.65 -16.46 -3.95
C THR A 139 -15.31 -15.57 -5.12
N ALA A 140 -15.59 -14.27 -5.01
CA ALA A 140 -15.19 -13.23 -5.97
C ALA A 140 -14.01 -12.41 -5.40
N LEU A 141 -12.90 -13.08 -5.06
CA LEU A 141 -11.77 -12.50 -4.33
C LEU A 141 -11.11 -11.36 -5.09
N PHE A 142 -10.79 -11.58 -6.36
CA PHE A 142 -10.13 -10.54 -7.17
C PHE A 142 -11.06 -9.36 -7.46
N ASP A 143 -12.39 -9.55 -7.53
CA ASP A 143 -13.34 -8.44 -7.61
C ASP A 143 -13.33 -7.61 -6.31
N GLY A 144 -13.14 -8.24 -5.15
CA GLY A 144 -12.95 -7.55 -3.88
C GLY A 144 -11.70 -6.67 -3.86
N VAL A 145 -10.58 -7.22 -4.31
CA VAL A 145 -9.31 -6.46 -4.44
C VAL A 145 -9.46 -5.33 -5.47
N HIS A 146 -10.15 -5.58 -6.60
CA HIS A 146 -10.43 -4.56 -7.61
C HIS A 146 -11.26 -3.40 -7.03
N LEU A 147 -12.31 -3.71 -6.28
CA LEU A 147 -13.16 -2.71 -5.61
C LEU A 147 -12.33 -1.86 -4.64
N ALA A 148 -11.47 -2.51 -3.82
CA ALA A 148 -10.58 -1.84 -2.88
C ALA A 148 -9.64 -0.85 -3.59
N LEU A 149 -8.95 -1.30 -4.61
CA LEU A 149 -8.00 -0.48 -5.37
C LEU A 149 -8.68 0.66 -6.13
N SER A 150 -9.85 0.42 -6.71
CA SER A 150 -10.63 1.45 -7.41
C SER A 150 -11.01 2.60 -6.49
N ARG A 151 -11.36 2.29 -5.25
CA ARG A 151 -11.67 3.30 -4.23
C ARG A 151 -10.44 4.10 -3.85
N LEU A 152 -9.33 3.43 -3.49
CA LEU A 152 -8.09 4.09 -3.10
C LEU A 152 -7.53 4.98 -4.21
N ARG A 153 -7.67 4.57 -5.48
CA ARG A 153 -7.32 5.39 -6.64
C ARG A 153 -8.14 6.67 -6.73
N ALA A 154 -9.46 6.56 -6.50
CA ALA A 154 -10.36 7.72 -6.56
C ALA A 154 -10.05 8.75 -5.48
N GLU A 155 -9.66 8.32 -4.28
CA GLU A 155 -9.35 9.18 -3.13
C GLU A 155 -7.92 9.71 -3.14
N ARG A 156 -7.04 9.16 -3.98
CA ARG A 156 -5.61 9.55 -4.13
C ARG A 156 -4.85 9.62 -2.81
N THR A 157 -5.14 8.72 -1.89
CA THR A 157 -4.52 8.71 -0.56
C THR A 157 -3.05 8.26 -0.66
N PRO A 158 -2.09 9.09 -0.25
CA PRO A 158 -0.67 8.81 -0.49
C PRO A 158 -0.10 7.64 0.32
N HIS A 159 -0.78 7.22 1.37
CA HIS A 159 -0.37 6.13 2.26
C HIS A 159 -1.50 5.13 2.40
N SER A 160 -1.65 4.25 1.41
CA SER A 160 -2.75 3.31 1.36
C SER A 160 -2.30 1.87 1.17
N ALA A 161 -3.09 0.95 1.71
CA ALA A 161 -2.87 -0.48 1.59
C ALA A 161 -4.18 -1.26 1.48
N VAL A 162 -4.12 -2.37 0.77
CA VAL A 162 -5.15 -3.40 0.79
C VAL A 162 -4.62 -4.58 1.58
N ILE A 163 -5.38 -5.06 2.56
CA ILE A 163 -5.09 -6.27 3.32
C ILE A 163 -6.09 -7.33 2.89
N VAL A 164 -5.60 -8.41 2.30
CA VAL A 164 -6.41 -9.55 1.85
C VAL A 164 -6.31 -10.68 2.87
N LEU A 165 -7.45 -11.14 3.36
CA LEU A 165 -7.58 -12.26 4.27
C LEU A 165 -8.42 -13.34 3.58
N SER A 166 -7.80 -14.46 3.12
CA SER A 166 -8.46 -15.47 2.29
C SER A 166 -7.67 -16.79 2.29
N ASP A 167 -8.33 -17.89 1.95
CA ASP A 167 -7.69 -19.17 1.61
C ASP A 167 -7.18 -19.22 0.16
N GLY A 168 -7.39 -18.15 -0.60
CA GLY A 168 -6.96 -18.01 -2.00
C GLY A 168 -7.98 -18.52 -3.02
N GLY A 169 -9.11 -19.08 -2.61
CA GLY A 169 -10.16 -19.49 -3.54
C GLY A 169 -10.66 -18.30 -4.36
N ASP A 170 -10.78 -18.48 -5.67
CA ASP A 170 -11.50 -17.55 -6.55
C ASP A 170 -12.22 -18.35 -7.64
N ASN A 171 -13.51 -18.20 -7.70
CA ASN A 171 -14.35 -18.93 -8.66
C ASN A 171 -15.52 -18.11 -9.19
N SER A 172 -15.53 -16.79 -8.91
CA SER A 172 -16.63 -15.90 -9.31
C SER A 172 -16.16 -14.53 -9.80
N SER A 173 -14.87 -14.19 -9.68
CA SER A 173 -14.37 -12.89 -10.13
C SER A 173 -14.40 -12.72 -11.64
N ARG A 174 -14.58 -11.47 -12.05
CA ARG A 174 -14.39 -10.99 -13.43
C ARG A 174 -13.02 -10.32 -13.57
N ALA A 175 -12.53 -9.69 -12.51
CA ALA A 175 -11.21 -9.07 -12.47
C ALA A 175 -10.11 -10.14 -12.54
N ARG A 176 -9.03 -9.82 -13.27
CA ARG A 176 -7.86 -10.70 -13.39
C ARG A 176 -6.71 -10.17 -12.54
N PRO A 177 -5.83 -11.02 -12.00
CA PRO A 177 -4.66 -10.59 -11.23
C PRO A 177 -3.78 -9.56 -11.95
N THR A 178 -3.64 -9.65 -13.27
CA THR A 178 -2.88 -8.69 -14.09
C THR A 178 -3.48 -7.28 -14.08
N ASP A 179 -4.81 -7.18 -14.06
CA ASP A 179 -5.51 -5.89 -14.04
C ASP A 179 -5.34 -5.21 -12.67
N LEU A 180 -5.26 -6.01 -11.59
CA LEU A 180 -5.05 -5.54 -10.22
C LEU A 180 -3.65 -4.95 -10.01
N GLU A 181 -2.63 -5.48 -10.71
CA GLU A 181 -1.28 -4.94 -10.64
C GLU A 181 -1.21 -3.50 -11.18
N ASN A 182 -1.79 -3.26 -12.35
CA ASN A 182 -1.87 -1.94 -12.95
C ASN A 182 -2.67 -0.98 -12.07
N LEU A 183 -3.83 -1.42 -11.61
CA LEU A 183 -4.69 -0.61 -10.76
C LEU A 183 -4.03 -0.26 -9.40
N SER A 184 -3.25 -1.20 -8.82
CA SER A 184 -2.45 -0.94 -7.62
C SER A 184 -1.37 0.13 -7.87
N ALA A 185 -0.72 0.10 -9.05
CA ALA A 185 0.25 1.11 -9.42
C ALA A 185 -0.39 2.50 -9.56
N GLU A 186 -1.57 2.59 -10.19
CA GLU A 186 -2.34 3.83 -10.33
C GLU A 186 -2.84 4.36 -8.97
N ALA A 187 -3.30 3.48 -8.09
CA ALA A 187 -3.75 3.83 -6.75
C ALA A 187 -2.60 4.18 -5.79
N GLY A 188 -1.35 3.81 -6.12
CA GLY A 188 -0.22 3.93 -5.23
C GLY A 188 -0.32 3.01 -3.99
N ALA A 189 -1.21 2.03 -4.00
CA ALA A 189 -1.53 1.17 -2.87
C ALA A 189 -0.74 -0.13 -2.90
N LYS A 190 -0.32 -0.63 -1.73
CA LYS A 190 0.28 -1.95 -1.58
C LYS A 190 -0.80 -3.00 -1.32
N ILE A 191 -0.58 -4.23 -1.78
CA ILE A 191 -1.45 -5.36 -1.47
C ILE A 191 -0.71 -6.29 -0.52
N HIS A 192 -1.15 -6.36 0.72
CA HIS A 192 -0.70 -7.34 1.70
C HIS A 192 -1.67 -8.52 1.72
N THR A 193 -1.15 -9.73 1.85
CA THR A 193 -1.97 -10.92 1.95
C THR A 193 -1.59 -11.74 3.17
N ILE A 194 -2.58 -12.11 3.95
CA ILE A 194 -2.48 -13.18 4.94
C ILE A 194 -3.38 -14.31 4.46
N ALA A 195 -2.76 -15.36 3.97
CA ALA A 195 -3.45 -16.58 3.56
C ALA A 195 -3.73 -17.44 4.78
N THR A 196 -4.96 -17.95 4.89
CA THR A 196 -5.27 -19.00 5.85
C THR A 196 -4.87 -20.34 5.25
N THR A 197 -4.25 -21.20 6.08
CA THR A 197 -3.74 -22.47 5.58
C THR A 197 -4.88 -23.48 5.46
N VAL A 198 -5.15 -23.91 4.24
CA VAL A 198 -6.00 -25.07 3.97
C VAL A 198 -5.10 -26.32 3.92
N PRO A 199 -5.35 -27.36 4.72
CA PRO A 199 -4.46 -28.54 4.77
C PRO A 199 -4.25 -29.22 3.42
N PHE A 200 -5.24 -29.19 2.54
CA PHE A 200 -5.19 -29.75 1.19
C PHE A 200 -5.87 -28.77 0.21
N PRO A 201 -5.14 -27.75 -0.27
CA PRO A 201 -5.74 -26.76 -1.15
C PRO A 201 -6.20 -27.39 -2.47
N ARG A 202 -7.39 -27.02 -2.90
CA ARG A 202 -7.89 -27.33 -4.25
C ARG A 202 -7.05 -26.59 -5.29
N SER A 203 -7.13 -26.99 -6.55
CA SER A 203 -6.33 -26.35 -7.61
C SER A 203 -6.57 -24.85 -7.73
N ASN A 204 -7.82 -24.40 -7.63
CA ASN A 204 -8.19 -22.98 -7.68
C ASN A 204 -7.67 -22.19 -6.46
N GLU A 205 -7.59 -22.78 -5.27
CA GLU A 205 -7.00 -22.19 -4.07
C GLU A 205 -5.49 -22.01 -4.24
N ALA A 206 -4.80 -23.05 -4.73
CA ALA A 206 -3.37 -23.00 -4.99
C ALA A 206 -3.02 -21.93 -6.05
N GLU A 207 -3.80 -21.84 -7.13
CA GLU A 207 -3.64 -20.84 -8.17
C GLU A 207 -3.88 -19.43 -7.64
N GLY A 208 -4.95 -19.24 -6.85
CA GLY A 208 -5.26 -17.95 -6.22
C GLY A 208 -4.21 -17.52 -5.22
N LEU A 209 -3.70 -18.41 -4.37
CA LEU A 209 -2.59 -18.12 -3.46
C LEU A 209 -1.33 -17.70 -4.22
N ALA A 210 -1.00 -18.39 -5.32
CA ALA A 210 0.13 -18.01 -6.17
C ALA A 210 -0.07 -16.62 -6.80
N ALA A 211 -1.29 -16.29 -7.24
CA ALA A 211 -1.63 -14.98 -7.76
C ALA A 211 -1.52 -13.88 -6.69
N LEU A 212 -2.06 -14.11 -5.49
CA LEU A 212 -1.97 -13.17 -4.36
C LEU A 212 -0.52 -12.95 -3.92
N LYS A 213 0.29 -14.01 -3.86
CA LYS A 213 1.73 -13.92 -3.57
C LYS A 213 2.45 -13.09 -4.63
N GLY A 214 2.12 -13.29 -5.90
CA GLY A 214 2.63 -12.50 -7.02
C GLY A 214 2.23 -11.03 -6.91
N LEU A 215 0.97 -10.74 -6.63
CA LEU A 215 0.46 -9.37 -6.43
C LEU A 215 1.17 -8.67 -5.26
N ALA A 216 1.27 -9.32 -4.11
CA ALA A 216 1.99 -8.77 -2.96
C ALA A 216 3.44 -8.40 -3.34
N ALA A 217 4.16 -9.32 -3.98
CA ALA A 217 5.55 -9.10 -4.37
C ALA A 217 5.73 -7.94 -5.37
N ARG A 218 4.81 -7.79 -6.33
CA ARG A 218 4.89 -6.73 -7.36
C ARG A 218 4.45 -5.37 -6.87
N THR A 219 3.46 -5.32 -5.98
CA THR A 219 2.94 -4.08 -5.41
C THR A 219 3.75 -3.56 -4.21
N GLY A 220 4.73 -4.33 -3.74
CA GLY A 220 5.54 -3.98 -2.56
C GLY A 220 4.85 -4.26 -1.24
N GLY A 221 3.88 -5.16 -1.22
CA GLY A 221 3.24 -5.69 -0.02
C GLY A 221 3.93 -6.95 0.52
N TRP A 222 3.34 -7.50 1.55
CA TRP A 222 3.79 -8.74 2.21
C TRP A 222 2.82 -9.86 1.94
N TYR A 223 3.33 -11.06 1.79
CA TYR A 223 2.56 -12.29 1.74
C TYR A 223 2.99 -13.20 2.88
N TRP A 224 2.03 -13.67 3.66
CA TRP A 224 2.22 -14.63 4.75
C TRP A 224 1.14 -15.69 4.73
N GLU A 225 1.47 -16.84 5.29
CA GLU A 225 0.55 -17.94 5.53
C GLU A 225 0.38 -18.11 7.04
N ALA A 226 -0.85 -17.94 7.52
CA ALA A 226 -1.20 -18.19 8.91
C ALA A 226 -1.48 -19.70 9.09
N LYS A 227 -0.72 -20.35 9.97
CA LYS A 227 -0.86 -21.77 10.25
C LYS A 227 -1.99 -22.07 11.24
N ASP A 228 -2.26 -21.13 12.10
CA ASP A 228 -3.25 -21.18 13.14
C ASP A 228 -3.64 -19.75 13.60
N HIS A 229 -4.55 -19.67 14.54
CA HIS A 229 -5.03 -18.46 15.17
C HIS A 229 -3.94 -17.58 15.78
N ALA A 230 -3.01 -18.17 16.51
CA ALA A 230 -1.94 -17.43 17.17
C ALA A 230 -0.98 -16.82 16.14
N ASP A 231 -0.75 -17.55 15.05
CA ASP A 231 0.07 -17.06 13.94
C ASP A 231 -0.65 -15.92 13.19
N LEU A 232 -1.95 -16.02 12.95
CA LEU A 232 -2.77 -14.98 12.35
C LEU A 232 -2.69 -13.66 13.15
N THR A 233 -2.92 -13.70 14.45
CA THR A 233 -2.80 -12.56 15.36
C THR A 233 -1.41 -11.92 15.28
N LYS A 234 -0.37 -12.72 15.29
CA LYS A 234 1.01 -12.26 15.16
C LYS A 234 1.27 -11.58 13.82
N LEU A 235 0.74 -12.12 12.72
CA LEU A 235 0.89 -11.54 11.38
C LEU A 235 0.15 -10.21 11.24
N ILE A 236 -1.02 -10.09 11.82
CA ILE A 236 -1.79 -8.83 11.90
C ILE A 236 -0.99 -7.76 12.65
N ARG A 237 -0.40 -8.10 13.81
CA ARG A 237 0.47 -7.16 14.56
C ARG A 237 1.69 -6.72 13.74
N LYS A 238 2.25 -7.59 12.92
CA LYS A 238 3.33 -7.22 12.01
C LYS A 238 2.87 -6.21 10.94
N LEU A 239 1.64 -6.33 10.45
CA LEU A 239 1.09 -5.34 9.51
C LEU A 239 0.89 -3.96 10.16
N GLN A 240 0.47 -3.93 11.41
CA GLN A 240 0.32 -2.69 12.18
C GLN A 240 1.65 -1.96 12.34
N SER A 241 2.70 -2.71 12.69
CA SER A 241 4.05 -2.20 12.86
C SER A 241 4.83 -2.09 11.55
N ASP A 242 4.19 -1.80 10.41
CA ASP A 242 4.87 -1.65 9.12
C ASP A 242 5.22 -0.18 8.82
N PRO A 243 6.25 0.39 9.46
CA PRO A 243 6.71 1.69 9.11
C PRO A 243 7.26 1.64 7.68
N GLN A 244 6.85 2.60 6.90
CA GLN A 244 7.33 2.76 5.54
C GLN A 244 8.35 3.88 5.51
N TYR A 245 9.53 3.57 5.02
CA TYR A 245 10.47 4.61 4.61
C TYR A 245 10.00 5.20 3.29
N VAL A 246 9.92 6.51 3.21
CA VAL A 246 9.72 7.20 1.94
C VAL A 246 11.08 7.67 1.45
N LEU A 247 11.59 7.02 0.40
CA LEU A 247 12.81 7.41 -0.28
C LEU A 247 12.45 8.36 -1.41
N GLY A 248 12.95 9.62 -1.33
CA GLY A 248 12.74 10.62 -2.36
C GLY A 248 14.02 10.90 -3.13
N TYR A 249 13.90 11.03 -4.47
CA TYR A 249 14.99 11.44 -5.34
C TYR A 249 14.46 12.27 -6.52
N SER A 250 15.28 13.16 -7.04
CA SER A 250 15.03 13.82 -8.31
C SER A 250 15.72 13.01 -9.41
N PRO A 251 14.99 12.50 -10.43
CA PRO A 251 15.55 11.67 -11.48
C PRO A 251 16.74 12.34 -12.16
N SER A 252 17.85 11.62 -12.24
CA SER A 252 19.08 12.08 -12.88
C SER A 252 19.63 10.98 -13.78
N GLY A 253 19.96 11.34 -15.02
CA GLY A 253 20.48 10.37 -16.01
C GLY A 253 19.45 9.38 -16.56
N VAL A 254 18.16 9.64 -16.32
CA VAL A 254 17.03 8.87 -16.86
C VAL A 254 16.03 9.82 -17.53
N PRO A 255 15.44 9.48 -18.68
CA PRO A 255 14.48 10.33 -19.37
C PRO A 255 13.15 10.35 -18.63
N LEU A 256 12.48 11.52 -18.59
CA LEU A 256 11.07 11.63 -18.16
C LEU A 256 10.22 11.55 -19.45
N ASP A 257 9.87 10.35 -19.87
CA ASP A 257 9.26 10.09 -21.19
C ASP A 257 7.85 9.49 -21.11
N GLY A 258 7.23 9.54 -19.94
CA GLY A 258 5.89 8.97 -19.69
C GLY A 258 5.86 7.45 -19.64
N ARG A 259 7.02 6.79 -19.78
CA ARG A 259 7.10 5.32 -19.73
C ARG A 259 7.24 4.82 -18.31
N ALA A 260 6.96 3.53 -18.14
CA ALA A 260 7.17 2.88 -16.85
C ALA A 260 8.66 2.69 -16.56
N HIS A 261 9.14 3.29 -15.47
CA HIS A 261 10.50 3.12 -14.98
C HIS A 261 10.57 2.00 -13.96
N ARG A 262 11.63 1.18 -14.05
CA ARG A 262 11.89 0.09 -13.11
C ARG A 262 12.69 0.59 -11.92
N ILE A 263 12.13 0.45 -10.71
CA ILE A 263 12.80 0.80 -9.46
C ILE A 263 13.43 -0.43 -8.81
N GLN A 264 14.68 -0.29 -8.38
CA GLN A 264 15.37 -1.26 -7.55
C GLN A 264 15.86 -0.59 -6.28
N VAL A 265 15.57 -1.21 -5.14
CA VAL A 265 16.03 -0.73 -3.84
C VAL A 265 16.84 -1.83 -3.17
N LYS A 266 18.00 -1.46 -2.60
CA LYS A 266 18.84 -2.34 -1.79
C LYS A 266 19.09 -1.68 -0.45
N VAL A 267 19.28 -2.48 0.58
CA VAL A 267 19.72 -2.03 1.90
C VAL A 267 21.10 -2.63 2.21
N LYS A 268 22.01 -1.81 2.70
CA LYS A 268 23.39 -2.24 3.02
C LYS A 268 23.47 -3.08 4.29
N ARG A 269 22.53 -2.88 5.23
CA ARG A 269 22.44 -3.65 6.46
C ARG A 269 22.00 -5.09 6.18
N ARG A 270 22.78 -6.06 6.60
CA ARG A 270 22.48 -7.49 6.40
C ARG A 270 21.27 -7.94 7.22
N GLY A 271 20.56 -8.94 6.71
CA GLY A 271 19.46 -9.60 7.43
C GLY A 271 18.12 -8.87 7.36
N LEU A 272 18.00 -7.84 6.53
CA LEU A 272 16.76 -7.13 6.27
C LEU A 272 16.12 -7.59 4.95
N GLN A 273 14.80 -7.62 4.95
CA GLN A 273 13.95 -7.85 3.79
C GLN A 273 13.28 -6.55 3.40
N LEU A 274 13.20 -6.29 2.11
CA LEU A 274 12.60 -5.08 1.55
C LEU A 274 11.41 -5.39 0.70
N THR A 275 10.39 -4.54 0.80
CA THR A 275 9.29 -4.46 -0.16
C THR A 275 9.14 -3.04 -0.68
N TRP A 276 8.91 -2.89 -1.98
CA TRP A 276 8.71 -1.60 -2.63
C TRP A 276 7.97 -1.80 -3.94
N ARG A 277 7.31 -0.75 -4.45
CA ARG A 277 6.72 -0.74 -5.79
C ARG A 277 7.82 -0.85 -6.83
N LYS A 278 7.69 -1.79 -7.76
CA LYS A 278 8.76 -2.13 -8.72
C LYS A 278 8.87 -1.18 -9.89
N SER A 279 7.82 -0.40 -10.16
CA SER A 279 7.79 0.56 -11.27
C SER A 279 6.92 1.78 -10.93
N TYR A 280 7.15 2.88 -11.64
CA TYR A 280 6.31 4.07 -11.66
C TYR A 280 6.25 4.65 -13.08
N ALA A 281 5.21 5.43 -13.40
CA ALA A 281 5.16 6.21 -14.63
C ALA A 281 5.95 7.50 -14.42
N ALA A 282 6.88 7.80 -15.33
CA ALA A 282 7.69 9.02 -15.28
C ALA A 282 6.98 10.12 -16.07
N ASP A 283 6.10 10.87 -15.39
CA ASP A 283 5.35 12.00 -15.98
C ASP A 283 6.18 13.30 -15.98
#